data_f38f2272b2f6fae6d3ee1326cd9c7dd6
#
_entry.id   f38f2272b2f6fae6d3ee1326cd9c7dd6
#
_cell.length_a   1.000
_cell.length_b   1.000
_cell.length_c   1.000
_cell.angle_alpha   90.00
_cell.angle_beta   90.00
_cell.angle_gamma   90.00
#
_symmetry.space_group_name_H-M   'P 1'
#
loop_
_entity.id
_entity.type
_entity.pdbx_description
1 polymer ?
#
loop_
_entity_poly.entity_id
_entity_poly.type
_entity_poly.pdbx_seq_one_letter_code
_entity_poly.pdbx_strand_id
1 'polypeptide(L)'
;MKLIIQPDDGPTVLLSALKNAKKSVEVAIFRFDRNDIETTLKAAVGRGVKVTALIADVNRGGEKNLRQLEMRFLQAGITVARSANDLIRYHDKLIVIDRRILFILSFNFTHLDIDHSRGFGILTKNATLVQEAVKLFEADCARRPYTAGPDSFVVSPANSRKVLRTFLERAKKQLLIYDPQISDKEMIATLQGRAKAGVEIRVIGKMSGRANVMVRKLTRMRLHTRTIIRDGHQAFIGSQSLRPAELDSRREVGLIVREPKVVKQFLETFESDWNAMNGGSAQEASKEEAPSVTSQKVAEKAVAVLARELRPLTGTVKKAVKKVVAQAGEEVLHDKIVKSTVKKVIKKAVKKAVKEAVQDSEKA
;
A
#
# COMPACT_ATOMS: atom_id res chain seq x y z
N MET A 1 -13.01 -9.39 18.26
CA MET A 1 -11.93 -9.12 17.28
C MET A 1 -10.59 -8.93 17.99
N LYS A 2 -9.45 -9.05 17.27
CA LYS A 2 -8.12 -8.70 17.77
C LYS A 2 -7.45 -7.75 16.77
N LEU A 3 -6.90 -6.64 17.25
CA LEU A 3 -6.05 -5.75 16.47
C LEU A 3 -4.62 -6.32 16.42
N ILE A 4 -3.98 -6.17 15.28
CA ILE A 4 -2.56 -6.43 15.05
C ILE A 4 -1.93 -5.10 14.68
N ILE A 5 -0.86 -4.71 15.38
CA ILE A 5 -0.19 -3.42 15.21
C ILE A 5 1.25 -3.69 14.76
N GLN A 6 1.59 -3.30 13.53
CA GLN A 6 2.96 -3.41 13.06
C GLN A 6 3.73 -2.11 13.27
N PRO A 7 5.03 -2.19 13.58
CA PRO A 7 5.89 -3.40 13.65
C PRO A 7 5.81 -4.16 14.98
N ASP A 8 5.08 -3.67 15.98
CA ASP A 8 5.16 -4.09 17.38
C ASP A 8 4.78 -5.57 17.59
N ASP A 9 3.73 -6.06 16.91
CA ASP A 9 3.27 -7.46 17.02
C ASP A 9 4.05 -8.45 16.13
N GLY A 10 4.78 -7.97 15.13
CA GLY A 10 5.51 -8.81 14.17
C GLY A 10 4.61 -9.84 13.46
N PRO A 11 5.15 -10.98 13.00
CA PRO A 11 4.40 -12.01 12.30
C PRO A 11 3.73 -13.03 13.23
N THR A 12 3.96 -12.97 14.54
CA THR A 12 3.65 -14.05 15.50
C THR A 12 2.17 -14.48 15.46
N VAL A 13 1.25 -13.51 15.41
CA VAL A 13 -0.19 -13.81 15.39
C VAL A 13 -0.59 -14.56 14.12
N LEU A 14 -0.04 -14.17 12.96
CA LEU A 14 -0.27 -14.84 11.68
C LEU A 14 0.30 -16.26 11.68
N LEU A 15 1.56 -16.41 12.08
CA LEU A 15 2.24 -17.69 12.11
C LEU A 15 1.55 -18.67 13.05
N SER A 16 1.13 -18.21 14.24
CA SER A 16 0.40 -19.05 15.20
C SER A 16 -0.92 -19.54 14.59
N ALA A 17 -1.70 -18.66 13.95
CA ALA A 17 -2.95 -19.05 13.34
C ALA A 17 -2.77 -20.05 12.19
N LEU A 18 -1.76 -19.84 11.31
CA LEU A 18 -1.44 -20.76 10.20
C LEU A 18 -0.97 -22.13 10.70
N LYS A 19 -0.14 -22.15 11.77
CA LYS A 19 0.30 -23.43 12.40
C LYS A 19 -0.87 -24.24 12.96
N ASN A 20 -1.93 -23.57 13.41
CA ASN A 20 -3.12 -24.20 14.00
C ASN A 20 -4.23 -24.51 12.99
N ALA A 21 -4.07 -24.18 11.72
CA ALA A 21 -5.02 -24.53 10.65
C ALA A 21 -5.23 -26.04 10.57
N LYS A 22 -6.50 -26.47 10.41
CA LYS A 22 -6.92 -27.89 10.40
C LYS A 22 -7.51 -28.36 9.07
N LYS A 23 -8.17 -27.47 8.33
CA LYS A 23 -8.94 -27.82 7.13
C LYS A 23 -8.49 -27.05 5.90
N SER A 24 -8.46 -25.73 5.98
CA SER A 24 -8.14 -24.88 4.84
C SER A 24 -7.43 -23.59 5.23
N VAL A 25 -6.62 -23.06 4.29
CA VAL A 25 -6.07 -21.71 4.31
C VAL A 25 -6.28 -21.11 2.93
N GLU A 26 -7.02 -20.02 2.85
CA GLU A 26 -7.18 -19.18 1.69
C GLU A 26 -6.38 -17.87 1.91
N VAL A 27 -5.44 -17.52 1.00
CA VAL A 27 -4.58 -16.35 1.16
C VAL A 27 -4.48 -15.52 -0.12
N ALA A 28 -4.78 -14.20 -0.03
CA ALA A 28 -4.61 -13.25 -1.13
C ALA A 28 -3.26 -12.51 -0.99
N ILE A 29 -2.47 -12.52 -2.07
CA ILE A 29 -1.07 -12.09 -2.06
C ILE A 29 -0.82 -11.05 -3.15
N PHE A 30 -0.38 -9.85 -2.72
CA PHE A 30 0.10 -8.81 -3.62
C PHE A 30 1.63 -8.65 -3.62
N ARG A 31 2.28 -8.75 -2.43
CA ARG A 31 3.75 -8.79 -2.26
C ARG A 31 4.11 -9.79 -1.18
N PHE A 32 5.21 -10.49 -1.41
CA PHE A 32 5.63 -11.56 -0.51
C PHE A 32 7.16 -11.73 -0.54
N ASP A 33 7.79 -11.72 0.62
CA ASP A 33 9.21 -12.04 0.79
C ASP A 33 9.53 -12.71 2.15
N ARG A 34 8.48 -13.12 2.91
CA ARG A 34 8.60 -13.72 4.25
C ARG A 34 8.74 -15.24 4.18
N ASN A 35 9.97 -15.75 4.34
CA ASN A 35 10.25 -17.19 4.34
C ASN A 35 9.54 -17.94 5.48
N ASP A 36 9.38 -17.32 6.66
CA ASP A 36 8.69 -17.91 7.79
C ASP A 36 7.20 -18.18 7.49
N ILE A 37 6.52 -17.27 6.81
CA ILE A 37 5.15 -17.46 6.36
C ILE A 37 5.08 -18.52 5.26
N GLU A 38 5.99 -18.48 4.27
CA GLU A 38 6.07 -19.50 3.21
C GLU A 38 6.26 -20.91 3.79
N THR A 39 7.22 -21.09 4.69
CA THR A 39 7.49 -22.36 5.35
C THR A 39 6.27 -22.85 6.14
N THR A 40 5.57 -21.95 6.82
CA THR A 40 4.37 -22.29 7.61
C THR A 40 3.21 -22.73 6.73
N LEU A 41 3.01 -22.08 5.56
CA LEU A 41 1.99 -22.50 4.57
C LEU A 41 2.32 -23.88 3.99
N LYS A 42 3.58 -24.14 3.62
CA LYS A 42 4.03 -25.45 3.14
C LYS A 42 3.85 -26.53 4.20
N ALA A 43 4.19 -26.24 5.46
CA ALA A 43 3.98 -27.17 6.57
C ALA A 43 2.48 -27.45 6.82
N ALA A 44 1.58 -26.51 6.53
CA ALA A 44 0.14 -26.75 6.60
C ALA A 44 -0.30 -27.80 5.57
N VAL A 45 0.21 -27.71 4.33
CA VAL A 45 -0.06 -28.74 3.29
C VAL A 45 0.46 -30.12 3.76
N GLY A 46 1.68 -30.18 4.33
CA GLY A 46 2.22 -31.42 4.88
C GLY A 46 1.40 -32.05 6.01
N ARG A 47 0.52 -31.26 6.66
CA ARG A 47 -0.47 -31.75 7.64
C ARG A 47 -1.83 -32.12 7.03
N GLY A 48 -1.98 -32.07 5.70
CA GLY A 48 -3.23 -32.34 5.00
C GLY A 48 -4.19 -31.13 4.92
N VAL A 49 -3.74 -29.92 5.27
CA VAL A 49 -4.56 -28.69 5.14
C VAL A 49 -4.61 -28.26 3.68
N LYS A 50 -5.79 -28.00 3.14
CA LYS A 50 -5.96 -27.44 1.80
C LYS A 50 -5.56 -25.97 1.79
N VAL A 51 -4.43 -25.64 1.15
CA VAL A 51 -3.95 -24.27 1.02
C VAL A 51 -4.20 -23.76 -0.40
N THR A 52 -4.88 -22.60 -0.52
CA THR A 52 -5.14 -21.93 -1.79
C THR A 52 -4.59 -20.51 -1.72
N ALA A 53 -3.73 -20.13 -2.67
CA ALA A 53 -3.16 -18.79 -2.80
C ALA A 53 -3.70 -18.08 -4.04
N LEU A 54 -4.33 -16.93 -3.86
CA LEU A 54 -4.64 -15.99 -4.93
C LEU A 54 -3.47 -15.03 -5.07
N ILE A 55 -2.75 -15.08 -6.16
CA ILE A 55 -1.56 -14.24 -6.42
C ILE A 55 -1.93 -13.17 -7.45
N ALA A 56 -1.61 -11.91 -7.14
CA ALA A 56 -1.81 -10.80 -8.07
C ALA A 56 -1.05 -11.04 -9.38
N ASP A 57 -1.74 -10.96 -10.51
CA ASP A 57 -1.14 -11.13 -11.84
C ASP A 57 -0.20 -9.98 -12.17
N VAL A 58 -0.62 -8.74 -11.90
CA VAL A 58 0.18 -7.52 -12.13
C VAL A 58 0.64 -6.91 -10.80
N ASN A 59 1.96 -6.84 -10.64
CA ASN A 59 2.60 -6.15 -9.51
C ASN A 59 3.81 -5.37 -10.03
N ARG A 60 3.69 -4.07 -10.21
CA ARG A 60 4.68 -3.18 -10.81
C ARG A 60 6.08 -3.37 -10.22
N GLY A 61 6.97 -4.07 -10.94
CA GLY A 61 8.33 -4.38 -10.53
C GLY A 61 8.50 -5.56 -9.57
N GLY A 62 7.43 -6.32 -9.31
CA GLY A 62 7.46 -7.49 -8.44
C GLY A 62 6.99 -8.79 -9.09
N GLU A 63 6.59 -8.76 -10.37
CA GLU A 63 6.01 -9.90 -11.09
C GLU A 63 6.94 -11.11 -11.11
N LYS A 64 8.24 -10.89 -11.35
CA LYS A 64 9.24 -11.98 -11.37
C LYS A 64 9.27 -12.73 -10.03
N ASN A 65 9.27 -12.02 -8.91
CA ASN A 65 9.29 -12.62 -7.58
C ASN A 65 8.01 -13.39 -7.28
N LEU A 66 6.86 -12.86 -7.72
CA LEU A 66 5.58 -13.56 -7.58
C LEU A 66 5.51 -14.83 -8.44
N ARG A 67 6.06 -14.82 -9.67
CA ARG A 67 6.14 -16.04 -10.50
C ARG A 67 7.05 -17.10 -9.88
N GLN A 68 8.14 -16.70 -9.26
CA GLN A 68 9.00 -17.63 -8.51
C GLN A 68 8.29 -18.19 -7.26
N LEU A 69 7.55 -17.36 -6.53
CA LEU A 69 6.74 -17.79 -5.39
C LEU A 69 5.67 -18.81 -5.82
N GLU A 70 4.97 -18.52 -6.91
CA GLU A 70 3.97 -19.40 -7.51
C GLU A 70 4.54 -20.80 -7.79
N MET A 71 5.71 -20.88 -8.43
CA MET A 71 6.38 -22.14 -8.71
C MET A 71 6.70 -22.91 -7.42
N ARG A 72 7.24 -22.23 -6.40
CA ARG A 72 7.53 -22.88 -5.12
C ARG A 72 6.26 -23.33 -4.38
N PHE A 73 5.16 -22.62 -4.54
CA PHE A 73 3.88 -23.00 -3.96
C PHE A 73 3.30 -24.23 -4.65
N LEU A 74 3.29 -24.26 -5.99
CA LEU A 74 2.82 -25.40 -6.77
C LEU A 74 3.62 -26.67 -6.45
N GLN A 75 4.96 -26.55 -6.37
CA GLN A 75 5.86 -27.66 -5.98
C GLN A 75 5.57 -28.20 -4.58
N ALA A 76 5.06 -27.35 -3.68
CA ALA A 76 4.69 -27.73 -2.32
C ALA A 76 3.25 -28.23 -2.19
N GLY A 77 2.50 -28.38 -3.28
CA GLY A 77 1.11 -28.83 -3.27
C GLY A 77 0.09 -27.75 -2.89
N ILE A 78 0.48 -26.47 -2.89
CA ILE A 78 -0.44 -25.34 -2.70
C ILE A 78 -1.16 -25.05 -4.02
N THR A 79 -2.49 -24.98 -3.99
CA THR A 79 -3.28 -24.54 -5.13
C THR A 79 -3.03 -23.05 -5.39
N VAL A 80 -2.68 -22.67 -6.60
CA VAL A 80 -2.45 -21.27 -6.97
C VAL A 80 -3.45 -20.80 -8.01
N ALA A 81 -4.12 -19.69 -7.73
CA ALA A 81 -4.90 -18.93 -8.69
C ALA A 81 -4.20 -17.58 -8.95
N ARG A 82 -4.27 -17.08 -10.18
CA ARG A 82 -3.88 -15.70 -10.51
C ARG A 82 -5.12 -14.83 -10.60
N SER A 83 -5.03 -13.61 -10.09
CA SER A 83 -6.10 -12.63 -10.24
C SER A 83 -6.46 -12.39 -11.71
N ALA A 84 -7.64 -11.88 -11.97
CA ALA A 84 -8.02 -11.39 -13.28
C ALA A 84 -7.21 -10.13 -13.66
N ASN A 85 -7.33 -9.70 -14.91
CA ASN A 85 -6.71 -8.47 -15.43
C ASN A 85 -7.74 -7.37 -15.75
N ASP A 86 -8.95 -7.51 -15.22
CA ASP A 86 -10.09 -6.60 -15.37
C ASP A 86 -9.95 -5.31 -14.53
N LEU A 87 -9.12 -5.33 -13.49
CA LEU A 87 -8.81 -4.18 -12.65
C LEU A 87 -7.33 -3.78 -12.80
N ILE A 88 -7.04 -2.50 -12.53
CA ILE A 88 -5.65 -1.98 -12.58
C ILE A 88 -4.73 -2.82 -11.69
N ARG A 89 -5.26 -3.34 -10.56
CA ARG A 89 -4.50 -4.11 -9.59
C ARG A 89 -5.40 -4.83 -8.59
N TYR A 90 -5.01 -6.04 -8.26
CA TYR A 90 -5.51 -6.77 -7.08
C TYR A 90 -4.55 -6.52 -5.92
N HIS A 91 -4.97 -5.72 -4.95
CA HIS A 91 -4.09 -5.21 -3.89
C HIS A 91 -4.62 -5.51 -2.48
N ASP A 92 -5.63 -6.33 -2.39
CA ASP A 92 -6.17 -6.86 -1.14
C ASP A 92 -5.18 -7.79 -0.44
N LYS A 93 -5.26 -7.85 0.87
CA LYS A 93 -4.48 -8.73 1.73
C LYS A 93 -5.40 -9.31 2.77
N LEU A 94 -5.74 -10.58 2.56
CA LEU A 94 -6.57 -11.33 3.50
C LEU A 94 -6.07 -12.76 3.66
N ILE A 95 -6.38 -13.35 4.82
CA ILE A 95 -6.23 -14.77 5.05
C ILE A 95 -7.53 -15.28 5.68
N VAL A 96 -8.07 -16.35 5.14
CA VAL A 96 -9.16 -17.11 5.78
C VAL A 96 -8.60 -18.46 6.20
N ILE A 97 -8.84 -18.85 7.47
CA ILE A 97 -8.39 -20.13 8.02
C ILE A 97 -9.60 -20.94 8.46
N ASP A 98 -9.67 -22.17 7.96
CA ASP A 98 -10.73 -23.15 8.28
C ASP A 98 -12.14 -22.60 8.04
N ARG A 99 -12.28 -21.55 7.21
CA ARG A 99 -13.52 -20.77 7.00
C ARG A 99 -14.19 -20.32 8.30
N ARG A 100 -13.36 -20.04 9.33
CA ARG A 100 -13.78 -19.62 10.68
C ARG A 100 -13.02 -18.41 11.20
N ILE A 101 -11.82 -18.19 10.71
CA ILE A 101 -10.96 -17.07 11.14
C ILE A 101 -10.61 -16.25 9.90
N LEU A 102 -10.80 -14.95 9.99
CA LEU A 102 -10.47 -13.99 8.96
C LEU A 102 -9.40 -13.00 9.45
N PHE A 103 -8.38 -12.80 8.65
CA PHE A 103 -7.47 -11.67 8.74
C PHE A 103 -7.72 -10.71 7.60
N ILE A 104 -7.92 -9.45 7.89
CA ILE A 104 -7.85 -8.33 6.94
C ILE A 104 -6.67 -7.47 7.32
N LEU A 105 -5.76 -7.24 6.37
CA LEU A 105 -4.47 -6.61 6.62
C LEU A 105 -4.29 -5.37 5.75
N SER A 106 -3.75 -4.30 6.32
CA SER A 106 -3.30 -3.14 5.54
C SER A 106 -1.89 -3.32 4.98
N PHE A 107 -1.17 -4.36 5.41
CA PHE A 107 0.24 -4.62 5.08
C PHE A 107 0.41 -5.91 4.28
N ASN A 108 1.48 -5.99 3.47
CA ASN A 108 1.85 -7.18 2.73
C ASN A 108 2.64 -8.16 3.58
N PHE A 109 2.82 -9.38 3.07
CA PHE A 109 3.65 -10.40 3.70
C PHE A 109 5.14 -10.17 3.38
N THR A 110 5.65 -9.00 3.76
CA THR A 110 7.03 -8.58 3.51
C THR A 110 7.72 -8.12 4.79
N HIS A 111 9.05 -8.28 4.84
CA HIS A 111 9.87 -7.76 5.94
C HIS A 111 9.67 -6.25 6.11
N LEU A 112 9.67 -5.50 4.99
CA LEU A 112 9.48 -4.05 5.05
C LEU A 112 8.14 -3.66 5.70
N ASP A 113 7.06 -4.37 5.38
CA ASP A 113 5.73 -3.98 5.86
C ASP A 113 5.48 -4.46 7.29
N ILE A 114 5.97 -5.65 7.66
CA ILE A 114 5.74 -6.24 8.99
C ILE A 114 6.72 -5.69 10.03
N ASP A 115 8.01 -5.55 9.67
CA ASP A 115 9.06 -5.25 10.64
C ASP A 115 9.42 -3.76 10.71
N HIS A 116 9.04 -2.94 9.68
CA HIS A 116 9.53 -1.57 9.54
C HIS A 116 8.45 -0.54 9.17
N SER A 117 7.17 -0.93 9.17
CA SER A 117 6.09 -0.01 8.77
C SER A 117 4.97 0.01 9.79
N ARG A 118 4.33 1.19 10.00
CA ARG A 118 3.05 1.26 10.67
C ARG A 118 1.99 0.62 9.78
N GLY A 119 1.58 -0.57 10.17
CA GLY A 119 0.54 -1.36 9.53
C GLY A 119 -0.46 -1.87 10.57
N PHE A 120 -1.71 -2.06 10.17
CA PHE A 120 -2.71 -2.67 11.03
C PHE A 120 -3.33 -3.90 10.37
N GLY A 121 -3.78 -4.83 11.21
CA GLY A 121 -4.56 -5.98 10.80
C GLY A 121 -5.67 -6.27 11.79
N ILE A 122 -6.77 -6.84 11.31
CA ILE A 122 -7.85 -7.36 12.16
C ILE A 122 -7.93 -8.87 11.99
N LEU A 123 -7.90 -9.57 13.13
CA LEU A 123 -8.31 -10.95 13.24
C LEU A 123 -9.74 -11.00 13.78
N THR A 124 -10.64 -11.69 13.07
CA THR A 124 -12.04 -11.86 13.50
C THR A 124 -12.52 -13.29 13.27
N LYS A 125 -13.48 -13.72 14.10
CA LYS A 125 -14.24 -14.96 13.96
C LYS A 125 -15.72 -14.69 13.66
N ASN A 126 -16.08 -13.45 13.31
CA ASN A 126 -17.45 -13.12 12.94
C ASN A 126 -17.84 -13.88 11.67
N ALA A 127 -18.85 -14.75 11.78
CA ALA A 127 -19.23 -15.66 10.72
C ALA A 127 -19.65 -14.92 9.43
N THR A 128 -20.39 -13.83 9.54
CA THR A 128 -20.83 -13.01 8.40
C THR A 128 -19.63 -12.43 7.64
N LEU A 129 -18.63 -11.87 8.34
CA LEU A 129 -17.44 -11.30 7.73
C LEU A 129 -16.55 -12.40 7.12
N VAL A 130 -16.45 -13.55 7.78
CA VAL A 130 -15.70 -14.71 7.24
C VAL A 130 -16.35 -15.21 5.96
N GLN A 131 -17.66 -15.40 5.95
CA GLN A 131 -18.38 -15.85 4.76
C GLN A 131 -18.27 -14.86 3.60
N GLU A 132 -18.33 -13.55 3.88
CA GLU A 132 -18.18 -12.54 2.84
C GLU A 132 -16.74 -12.51 2.27
N ALA A 133 -15.73 -12.71 3.10
CA ALA A 133 -14.34 -12.84 2.66
C ALA A 133 -14.13 -14.10 1.79
N VAL A 134 -14.74 -15.24 2.16
CA VAL A 134 -14.71 -16.46 1.35
C VAL A 134 -15.35 -16.22 0.00
N LYS A 135 -16.55 -15.60 -0.03
CA LYS A 135 -17.27 -15.26 -1.26
C LYS A 135 -16.42 -14.37 -2.19
N LEU A 136 -15.76 -13.33 -1.64
CA LEU A 136 -14.86 -12.49 -2.39
C LEU A 136 -13.68 -13.30 -2.95
N PHE A 137 -13.01 -14.07 -2.11
CA PHE A 137 -11.84 -14.87 -2.49
C PHE A 137 -12.18 -15.89 -3.59
N GLU A 138 -13.30 -16.60 -3.46
CA GLU A 138 -13.77 -17.58 -4.46
C GLU A 138 -14.14 -16.90 -5.79
N ALA A 139 -14.79 -15.72 -5.74
CA ALA A 139 -15.11 -14.95 -6.94
C ALA A 139 -13.83 -14.51 -7.67
N ASP A 140 -12.85 -13.97 -6.94
CA ASP A 140 -11.60 -13.51 -7.52
C ASP A 140 -10.73 -14.67 -8.05
N CYS A 141 -10.68 -15.81 -7.36
CA CYS A 141 -10.01 -17.03 -7.86
C CYS A 141 -10.66 -17.57 -9.14
N ALA A 142 -11.98 -17.53 -9.21
CA ALA A 142 -12.73 -18.00 -10.38
C ALA A 142 -12.90 -16.92 -11.47
N ARG A 143 -12.33 -15.72 -11.28
CA ARG A 143 -12.45 -14.55 -12.16
C ARG A 143 -13.89 -14.19 -12.48
N ARG A 144 -14.75 -14.27 -11.48
CA ARG A 144 -16.18 -13.95 -11.59
C ARG A 144 -16.48 -12.61 -10.93
N PRO A 145 -17.52 -11.89 -11.37
CA PRO A 145 -17.96 -10.68 -10.71
C PRO A 145 -18.29 -10.92 -9.23
N TYR A 146 -17.86 -9.99 -8.37
CA TYR A 146 -18.19 -9.96 -6.97
C TYR A 146 -19.25 -8.90 -6.68
N THR A 147 -20.32 -9.28 -5.98
CA THR A 147 -21.34 -8.35 -5.47
C THR A 147 -21.14 -8.18 -3.97
N ALA A 148 -20.95 -6.92 -3.53
CA ALA A 148 -20.73 -6.59 -2.14
C ALA A 148 -21.92 -6.99 -1.26
N GLY A 149 -21.62 -7.52 -0.08
CA GLY A 149 -22.56 -7.83 0.97
C GLY A 149 -22.71 -6.66 1.97
N PRO A 150 -22.47 -6.90 3.28
CA PRO A 150 -22.69 -5.88 4.31
C PRO A 150 -21.71 -4.72 4.19
N ASP A 151 -22.18 -3.51 4.48
CA ASP A 151 -21.36 -2.28 4.46
C ASP A 151 -20.16 -2.31 5.44
N SER A 152 -20.15 -3.23 6.42
CA SER A 152 -19.01 -3.44 7.30
C SER A 152 -17.85 -4.15 6.62
N PHE A 153 -18.05 -4.80 5.46
CA PHE A 153 -17.04 -5.39 4.62
C PHE A 153 -16.87 -4.54 3.36
N VAL A 154 -15.80 -3.76 3.33
CA VAL A 154 -15.57 -2.71 2.32
C VAL A 154 -14.69 -3.26 1.21
N VAL A 155 -15.19 -3.28 -0.03
CA VAL A 155 -14.48 -3.83 -1.18
C VAL A 155 -14.46 -2.83 -2.33
N SER A 156 -13.29 -2.56 -2.87
CA SER A 156 -13.15 -1.77 -4.10
C SER A 156 -13.15 -2.69 -5.34
N PRO A 157 -13.77 -2.26 -6.41
CA PRO A 157 -14.57 -1.04 -6.61
C PRO A 157 -16.04 -1.18 -6.16
N ALA A 158 -16.45 -2.33 -5.60
CA ALA A 158 -17.85 -2.71 -5.44
C ALA A 158 -18.68 -1.75 -4.55
N ASN A 159 -18.17 -1.38 -3.36
CA ASN A 159 -18.90 -0.51 -2.43
C ASN A 159 -18.03 0.54 -1.72
N SER A 160 -16.71 0.53 -1.89
CA SER A 160 -15.78 1.32 -1.09
C SER A 160 -16.03 2.82 -1.14
N ARG A 161 -16.23 3.41 -2.31
CA ARG A 161 -16.50 4.85 -2.46
C ARG A 161 -17.73 5.27 -1.67
N LYS A 162 -18.87 4.60 -1.88
CA LYS A 162 -20.13 4.89 -1.19
C LYS A 162 -19.98 4.73 0.32
N VAL A 163 -19.42 3.60 0.75
CA VAL A 163 -19.33 3.27 2.18
C VAL A 163 -18.37 4.20 2.90
N LEU A 164 -17.18 4.47 2.35
CA LEU A 164 -16.20 5.35 2.97
C LEU A 164 -16.66 6.81 2.97
N ARG A 165 -17.29 7.30 1.90
CA ARG A 165 -17.90 8.62 1.89
C ARG A 165 -18.94 8.74 3.01
N THR A 166 -19.90 7.81 3.08
CA THR A 166 -20.92 7.79 4.15
C THR A 166 -20.29 7.70 5.53
N PHE A 167 -19.19 6.94 5.67
CA PHE A 167 -18.46 6.85 6.92
C PHE A 167 -17.88 8.19 7.35
N LEU A 168 -17.30 8.95 6.45
CA LEU A 168 -16.79 10.30 6.71
C LEU A 168 -17.91 11.31 7.01
N GLU A 169 -18.98 11.31 6.22
CA GLU A 169 -20.14 12.23 6.35
C GLU A 169 -20.81 12.12 7.72
N ARG A 170 -20.82 10.92 8.31
CA ARG A 170 -21.44 10.66 9.62
C ARG A 170 -20.60 11.08 10.82
N ALA A 171 -19.40 11.61 10.61
CA ALA A 171 -18.57 12.10 11.72
C ALA A 171 -19.23 13.32 12.39
N LYS A 172 -19.26 13.32 13.73
CA LYS A 172 -19.87 14.38 14.53
C LYS A 172 -18.87 15.16 15.38
N LYS A 173 -17.81 14.50 15.82
CA LYS A 173 -16.81 15.06 16.75
C LYS A 173 -15.42 15.08 16.14
N GLN A 174 -14.94 13.93 15.69
CA GLN A 174 -13.57 13.81 15.19
C GLN A 174 -13.40 12.75 14.10
N LEU A 175 -12.40 12.96 13.23
CA LEU A 175 -11.85 12.00 12.30
C LEU A 175 -10.33 11.94 12.47
N LEU A 176 -9.80 10.79 12.86
CA LEU A 176 -8.38 10.54 12.97
C LEU A 176 -7.98 9.57 11.86
N ILE A 177 -7.11 10.01 10.96
CA ILE A 177 -6.88 9.34 9.68
C ILE A 177 -5.40 9.00 9.51
N TYR A 178 -5.10 7.73 9.30
CA TYR A 178 -3.85 7.29 8.70
C TYR A 178 -4.08 7.06 7.21
N ASP A 179 -3.43 7.82 6.35
CA ASP A 179 -3.49 7.60 4.91
C ASP A 179 -2.21 8.09 4.24
N PRO A 180 -1.45 7.21 3.55
CA PRO A 180 -0.25 7.63 2.83
C PRO A 180 -0.47 8.76 1.84
N GLN A 181 -1.66 8.87 1.23
CA GLN A 181 -2.00 9.93 0.28
C GLN A 181 -3.51 10.05 0.07
N ILE A 182 -4.13 11.07 0.58
CA ILE A 182 -5.50 11.48 0.26
C ILE A 182 -5.47 12.38 -0.98
N SER A 183 -6.12 11.98 -2.08
CA SER A 183 -6.13 12.75 -3.32
C SER A 183 -7.43 12.67 -4.12
N ASP A 184 -8.42 11.95 -3.62
CA ASP A 184 -9.75 11.91 -4.23
C ASP A 184 -10.50 13.20 -3.93
N LYS A 185 -10.96 13.90 -4.98
CA LYS A 185 -11.58 15.22 -4.87
C LYS A 185 -12.89 15.20 -4.05
N GLU A 186 -13.70 14.16 -4.21
CA GLU A 186 -14.97 14.01 -3.51
C GLU A 186 -14.74 13.73 -2.02
N MET A 187 -13.78 12.86 -1.69
CA MET A 187 -13.41 12.58 -0.30
C MET A 187 -12.80 13.80 0.38
N ILE A 188 -11.98 14.58 -0.34
CA ILE A 188 -11.42 15.84 0.17
C ILE A 188 -12.55 16.86 0.44
N ALA A 189 -13.51 17.01 -0.49
CA ALA A 189 -14.66 17.89 -0.30
C ALA A 189 -15.51 17.46 0.92
N THR A 190 -15.70 16.15 1.11
CA THR A 190 -16.39 15.61 2.29
C THR A 190 -15.66 15.96 3.59
N LEU A 191 -14.33 15.77 3.65
CA LEU A 191 -13.51 16.15 4.80
C LEU A 191 -13.59 17.65 5.07
N GLN A 192 -13.50 18.49 4.04
CA GLN A 192 -13.64 19.95 4.15
C GLN A 192 -15.02 20.36 4.70
N GLY A 193 -16.09 19.70 4.21
CA GLY A 193 -17.45 19.92 4.70
C GLY A 193 -17.59 19.56 6.19
N ARG A 194 -16.98 18.46 6.61
CA ARG A 194 -16.98 18.07 8.04
C ARG A 194 -16.16 19.02 8.90
N ALA A 195 -15.00 19.46 8.44
CA ALA A 195 -14.19 20.44 9.17
C ALA A 195 -14.93 21.79 9.33
N LYS A 196 -15.63 22.26 8.28
CA LYS A 196 -16.50 23.45 8.37
C LYS A 196 -17.67 23.29 9.34
N ALA A 197 -18.16 22.06 9.51
CA ALA A 197 -19.20 21.73 10.49
C ALA A 197 -18.66 21.52 11.92
N GLY A 198 -17.39 21.84 12.18
CA GLY A 198 -16.77 21.77 13.52
C GLY A 198 -16.20 20.40 13.89
N VAL A 199 -16.11 19.45 12.95
CA VAL A 199 -15.46 18.16 13.21
C VAL A 199 -13.95 18.34 13.21
N GLU A 200 -13.29 17.91 14.29
CA GLU A 200 -11.83 17.86 14.39
C GLU A 200 -11.28 16.81 13.41
N ILE A 201 -10.35 17.19 12.51
CA ILE A 201 -9.76 16.25 11.57
C ILE A 201 -8.23 16.29 11.68
N ARG A 202 -7.65 15.14 12.04
CA ARG A 202 -6.21 14.93 12.10
C ARG A 202 -5.79 13.83 11.13
N VAL A 203 -4.80 14.11 10.29
CA VAL A 203 -4.27 13.18 9.28
C VAL A 203 -2.80 12.90 9.54
N ILE A 204 -2.46 11.64 9.75
CA ILE A 204 -1.08 11.15 9.67
C ILE A 204 -0.87 10.63 8.25
N GLY A 205 -0.09 11.37 7.45
CA GLY A 205 0.17 11.04 6.06
C GLY A 205 0.30 12.25 5.16
N LYS A 206 -0.40 12.23 4.02
CA LYS A 206 -0.42 13.34 3.05
C LYS A 206 -1.83 13.57 2.54
N MET A 207 -2.15 14.82 2.26
CA MET A 207 -3.41 15.24 1.66
C MET A 207 -3.16 16.24 0.56
N SER A 208 -3.82 16.08 -0.59
CA SER A 208 -3.77 17.05 -1.68
C SER A 208 -4.74 18.21 -1.42
N GLY A 209 -4.35 19.42 -1.83
CA GLY A 209 -5.18 20.61 -1.69
C GLY A 209 -5.11 21.23 -0.28
N ARG A 210 -5.71 22.42 -0.15
CA ARG A 210 -5.83 23.15 1.11
C ARG A 210 -7.15 22.82 1.78
N ALA A 211 -7.08 22.26 2.98
CA ALA A 211 -8.24 22.04 3.84
C ALA A 211 -7.89 22.52 5.25
N ASN A 212 -8.91 22.93 6.01
CA ASN A 212 -8.74 23.26 7.42
C ASN A 212 -8.68 21.98 8.25
N VAL A 213 -7.61 21.17 8.01
CA VAL A 213 -7.33 19.91 8.70
C VAL A 213 -5.86 19.87 9.10
N MET A 214 -5.56 19.25 10.22
CA MET A 214 -4.19 19.08 10.68
C MET A 214 -3.57 17.88 10.00
N VAL A 215 -2.47 18.08 9.26
CA VAL A 215 -1.75 17.01 8.55
C VAL A 215 -0.32 16.91 9.08
N ARG A 216 0.10 15.72 9.48
CA ARG A 216 1.46 15.41 9.92
C ARG A 216 2.02 14.20 9.17
N LYS A 217 3.32 14.20 8.92
CA LYS A 217 4.02 13.08 8.29
C LYS A 217 4.61 12.18 9.39
N LEU A 218 4.30 10.90 9.35
CA LEU A 218 4.96 9.92 10.22
C LEU A 218 6.46 9.83 9.83
N THR A 219 7.35 10.21 10.74
CA THR A 219 8.80 10.31 10.48
C THR A 219 9.58 9.12 11.03
N ARG A 220 9.08 8.47 12.10
CA ARG A 220 9.80 7.42 12.82
C ARG A 220 9.83 6.09 12.08
N MET A 221 8.81 5.85 11.22
CA MET A 221 8.69 4.64 10.41
C MET A 221 7.87 4.91 9.15
N ARG A 222 7.89 3.97 8.23
CA ARG A 222 7.09 4.07 7.00
C ARG A 222 5.60 3.92 7.32
N LEU A 223 4.78 4.85 6.82
CA LEU A 223 3.33 4.71 6.89
C LEU A 223 2.83 3.77 5.79
N HIS A 224 2.16 2.69 6.17
CA HIS A 224 1.57 1.73 5.23
C HIS A 224 0.10 1.41 5.52
N THR A 225 -0.42 1.74 6.70
CA THR A 225 -1.83 1.54 7.01
C THR A 225 -2.75 2.56 6.34
N ARG A 226 -4.02 2.19 6.14
CA ARG A 226 -5.17 3.04 5.80
C ARG A 226 -6.22 2.77 6.85
N THR A 227 -6.41 3.75 7.71
CA THR A 227 -7.29 3.61 8.87
C THR A 227 -7.95 4.95 9.16
N ILE A 228 -9.24 4.91 9.42
CA ILE A 228 -10.03 6.09 9.77
C ILE A 228 -10.77 5.79 11.05
N ILE A 229 -10.46 6.52 12.12
CA ILE A 229 -11.18 6.42 13.40
C ILE A 229 -12.20 7.56 13.43
N ARG A 230 -13.48 7.21 13.64
CA ARG A 230 -14.59 8.17 13.69
C ARG A 230 -15.18 8.25 15.09
N ASP A 231 -15.18 9.44 15.65
CA ASP A 231 -15.83 9.80 16.91
C ASP A 231 -15.43 8.91 18.12
N GLY A 232 -14.29 8.20 18.01
CA GLY A 232 -13.84 7.24 19.04
C GLY A 232 -14.69 5.97 19.17
N HIS A 233 -15.68 5.74 18.30
CA HIS A 233 -16.62 4.61 18.41
C HIS A 233 -16.52 3.60 17.25
N GLN A 234 -15.99 4.00 16.13
CA GLN A 234 -15.86 3.16 14.95
C GLN A 234 -14.53 3.41 14.27
N ALA A 235 -13.97 2.38 13.67
CA ALA A 235 -12.79 2.50 12.84
C ALA A 235 -12.98 1.76 11.51
N PHE A 236 -12.57 2.38 10.42
CA PHE A 236 -12.28 1.70 9.17
C PHE A 236 -10.81 1.30 9.16
N ILE A 237 -10.52 0.08 8.78
CA ILE A 237 -9.17 -0.42 8.47
C ILE A 237 -9.20 -1.17 7.15
N GLY A 238 -8.24 -0.91 6.27
CA GLY A 238 -8.16 -1.59 4.99
C GLY A 238 -6.88 -1.31 4.22
N SER A 239 -6.94 -1.66 2.95
CA SER A 239 -5.88 -1.38 1.98
C SER A 239 -6.20 -0.17 1.09
N GLN A 240 -7.40 0.41 1.21
CA GLN A 240 -7.87 1.56 0.42
C GLN A 240 -7.38 2.89 1.00
N SER A 241 -6.53 3.64 0.28
CA SER A 241 -6.38 5.08 0.48
C SER A 241 -7.57 5.83 -0.13
N LEU A 242 -7.84 7.03 0.36
CA LEU A 242 -8.83 7.95 -0.23
C LEU A 242 -8.29 8.54 -1.55
N ARG A 243 -8.10 7.66 -2.55
CA ARG A 243 -7.58 7.96 -3.88
C ARG A 243 -8.48 7.35 -4.94
N PRO A 244 -8.71 8.02 -6.09
CA PRO A 244 -9.61 7.52 -7.11
C PRO A 244 -9.31 6.07 -7.54
N ALA A 245 -8.05 5.78 -7.85
CA ALA A 245 -7.68 4.44 -8.31
C ALA A 245 -7.89 3.33 -7.25
N GLU A 246 -7.74 3.64 -5.97
CA GLU A 246 -7.92 2.68 -4.87
C GLU A 246 -9.39 2.49 -4.50
N LEU A 247 -10.22 3.49 -4.80
CA LEU A 247 -11.66 3.41 -4.58
C LEU A 247 -12.40 2.73 -5.74
N ASP A 248 -11.98 2.99 -7.01
CA ASP A 248 -12.82 2.69 -8.18
C ASP A 248 -12.19 1.71 -9.18
N SER A 249 -10.90 1.43 -9.09
CA SER A 249 -10.19 0.71 -10.17
C SER A 249 -9.27 -0.41 -9.70
N ARG A 250 -9.19 -0.65 -8.40
CA ARG A 250 -8.39 -1.74 -7.83
C ARG A 250 -9.25 -2.66 -6.98
N ARG A 251 -8.82 -3.91 -6.82
CA ARG A 251 -9.32 -4.76 -5.76
C ARG A 251 -8.60 -4.38 -4.47
N GLU A 252 -9.35 -3.83 -3.53
CA GLU A 252 -8.90 -3.50 -2.19
C GLU A 252 -9.94 -4.01 -1.20
N VAL A 253 -9.54 -4.33 0.03
CA VAL A 253 -10.45 -4.83 1.06
C VAL A 253 -10.23 -4.14 2.39
N GLY A 254 -11.30 -3.94 3.14
CA GLY A 254 -11.27 -3.36 4.48
C GLY A 254 -12.49 -3.73 5.30
N LEU A 255 -12.45 -3.34 6.56
CA LEU A 255 -13.52 -3.57 7.55
C LEU A 255 -13.89 -2.27 8.27
N ILE A 256 -15.17 -2.12 8.59
CA ILE A 256 -15.64 -1.17 9.59
C ILE A 256 -15.82 -1.92 10.92
N VAL A 257 -15.02 -1.54 11.90
CA VAL A 257 -14.95 -2.13 13.23
C VAL A 257 -15.71 -1.26 14.22
N ARG A 258 -16.50 -1.87 15.10
CA ARG A 258 -17.29 -1.19 16.15
C ARG A 258 -17.00 -1.75 17.54
N GLU A 259 -16.09 -2.72 17.68
CA GLU A 259 -15.75 -3.33 18.97
C GLU A 259 -14.97 -2.33 19.83
N PRO A 260 -15.48 -1.91 20.99
CA PRO A 260 -14.92 -0.79 21.77
C PRO A 260 -13.44 -1.00 22.14
N LYS A 261 -13.05 -2.20 22.52
CA LYS A 261 -11.64 -2.53 22.87
C LYS A 261 -10.70 -2.33 21.68
N VAL A 262 -11.12 -2.73 20.49
CA VAL A 262 -10.32 -2.59 19.26
C VAL A 262 -10.24 -1.12 18.83
N VAL A 263 -11.36 -0.41 18.88
CA VAL A 263 -11.38 1.03 18.54
C VAL A 263 -10.53 1.84 19.51
N LYS A 264 -10.55 1.50 20.81
CA LYS A 264 -9.70 2.11 21.82
C LYS A 264 -8.20 1.91 21.51
N GLN A 265 -7.79 0.71 21.10
CA GLN A 265 -6.39 0.43 20.71
C GLN A 265 -5.96 1.24 19.47
N PHE A 266 -6.84 1.39 18.46
CA PHE A 266 -6.56 2.28 17.31
C PHE A 266 -6.35 3.72 17.76
N LEU A 267 -7.21 4.22 18.68
CA LEU A 267 -7.15 5.57 19.22
C LEU A 267 -5.84 5.80 19.97
N GLU A 268 -5.50 4.91 20.90
CA GLU A 268 -4.26 4.98 21.68
C GLU A 268 -3.02 4.98 20.79
N THR A 269 -3.00 4.13 19.75
CA THR A 269 -1.90 4.07 18.78
C THR A 269 -1.81 5.37 17.98
N PHE A 270 -2.96 5.92 17.53
CA PHE A 270 -2.98 7.18 16.81
C PHE A 270 -2.45 8.33 17.65
N GLU A 271 -2.91 8.46 18.90
CA GLU A 271 -2.46 9.51 19.81
C GLU A 271 -0.95 9.38 20.12
N SER A 272 -0.47 8.15 20.33
CA SER A 272 0.95 7.90 20.53
C SER A 272 1.79 8.33 19.32
N ASP A 273 1.39 7.92 18.09
CA ASP A 273 2.07 8.31 16.87
C ASP A 273 1.97 9.83 16.63
N TRP A 274 0.81 10.44 16.90
CA TRP A 274 0.58 11.88 16.74
C TRP A 274 1.42 12.71 17.68
N ASN A 275 1.50 12.34 18.96
CA ASN A 275 2.24 13.07 19.99
C ASN A 275 3.75 12.90 19.83
N ALA A 276 4.21 11.75 19.36
CA ALA A 276 5.61 11.51 19.08
C ALA A 276 6.18 12.42 17.96
N MET A 277 5.32 13.03 17.16
CA MET A 277 5.72 14.02 16.15
C MET A 277 5.80 15.45 16.69
N ASN A 278 5.34 15.71 17.95
CA ASN A 278 5.46 17.01 18.59
C ASN A 278 6.84 17.28 19.21
N GLY A 279 7.68 16.26 19.39
CA GLY A 279 9.02 16.39 19.96
C GLY A 279 10.10 16.93 19.00
N GLY A 280 9.77 17.14 17.74
CA GLY A 280 10.57 17.86 16.77
C GLY A 280 9.78 19.11 16.35
N SER A 281 10.27 20.29 16.74
CA SER A 281 9.73 21.63 16.49
C SER A 281 8.61 21.72 15.46
N ALA A 282 7.49 22.33 15.90
CA ALA A 282 6.45 22.80 14.98
C ALA A 282 7.09 23.76 13.95
N GLN A 283 7.51 23.23 12.83
CA GLN A 283 7.69 24.04 11.64
C GLN A 283 6.35 24.08 10.94
N GLU A 284 5.69 25.22 11.10
CA GLU A 284 4.59 25.68 10.30
C GLU A 284 4.86 25.37 8.83
N ALA A 285 3.83 24.92 8.13
CA ALA A 285 3.82 24.86 6.67
C ALA A 285 3.82 26.29 6.12
N SER A 286 4.96 26.95 6.26
CA SER A 286 5.29 28.20 5.61
C SER A 286 6.49 27.93 4.70
N LYS A 287 6.24 28.08 3.39
CA LYS A 287 7.23 28.29 2.32
C LYS A 287 8.38 27.28 2.31
N GLU A 288 8.51 26.56 1.21
CA GLU A 288 9.79 26.01 0.79
C GLU A 288 10.85 27.12 0.95
N GLU A 289 11.62 27.06 2.03
CA GLU A 289 12.86 27.85 2.11
C GLU A 289 13.83 27.20 1.12
N ALA A 290 14.30 28.00 0.21
CA ALA A 290 15.41 27.67 -0.66
C ALA A 290 16.59 27.18 0.20
N PRO A 291 17.32 26.13 -0.22
CA PRO A 291 18.43 25.58 0.52
C PRO A 291 19.47 26.67 0.80
N SER A 292 20.06 26.64 2.01
CA SER A 292 21.07 27.58 2.43
C SER A 292 22.21 27.74 1.38
N VAL A 293 22.79 28.94 1.25
CA VAL A 293 23.83 29.27 0.27
C VAL A 293 24.98 28.25 0.26
N THR A 294 25.25 27.58 1.39
CA THR A 294 26.29 26.54 1.50
C THR A 294 25.87 25.24 0.85
N SER A 295 24.60 24.83 1.02
CA SER A 295 24.03 23.59 0.40
C SER A 295 23.82 23.78 -1.10
N GLN A 296 23.47 25.00 -1.55
CA GLN A 296 23.38 25.34 -2.97
C GLN A 296 24.74 25.26 -3.67
N LYS A 297 25.80 25.80 -3.06
CA LYS A 297 27.16 25.72 -3.63
C LYS A 297 27.70 24.29 -3.72
N VAL A 298 27.34 23.42 -2.76
CA VAL A 298 27.73 22.02 -2.81
C VAL A 298 26.91 21.27 -3.88
N ALA A 299 25.62 21.54 -3.97
CA ALA A 299 24.74 20.97 -5.00
C ALA A 299 25.14 21.45 -6.40
N GLU A 300 25.44 22.71 -6.58
CA GLU A 300 25.92 23.28 -7.85
C GLU A 300 27.29 22.74 -8.27
N LYS A 301 28.23 22.54 -7.33
CA LYS A 301 29.50 21.85 -7.60
C LYS A 301 29.28 20.39 -8.01
N ALA A 302 28.40 19.65 -7.32
CA ALA A 302 28.07 18.27 -7.66
C ALA A 302 27.38 18.17 -9.04
N VAL A 303 26.46 19.09 -9.33
CA VAL A 303 25.78 19.18 -10.64
C VAL A 303 26.77 19.56 -11.75
N ALA A 304 27.72 20.47 -11.49
CA ALA A 304 28.75 20.86 -12.47
C ALA A 304 29.73 19.70 -12.77
N VAL A 305 30.11 18.91 -11.76
CA VAL A 305 30.95 17.72 -11.95
C VAL A 305 30.20 16.68 -12.73
N LEU A 306 28.94 16.35 -12.35
CA LEU A 306 28.06 15.43 -13.06
C LEU A 306 27.79 15.88 -14.51
N ALA A 307 27.57 17.18 -14.75
CA ALA A 307 27.35 17.72 -16.09
C ALA A 307 28.61 17.63 -16.97
N ARG A 308 29.80 17.71 -16.38
CA ARG A 308 31.06 17.55 -17.10
C ARG A 308 31.32 16.10 -17.51
N GLU A 309 30.98 15.15 -16.65
CA GLU A 309 31.14 13.72 -16.91
C GLU A 309 30.03 13.15 -17.80
N LEU A 310 28.83 13.76 -17.79
CA LEU A 310 27.70 13.37 -18.64
C LEU A 310 27.75 13.97 -20.06
N ARG A 311 28.69 14.87 -20.38
CA ARG A 311 28.84 15.45 -21.74
C ARG A 311 28.95 14.41 -22.88
N PRO A 312 29.66 13.26 -22.73
CA PRO A 312 29.69 12.22 -23.75
C PRO A 312 28.32 11.53 -23.91
N LEU A 313 27.52 11.46 -22.84
CA LEU A 313 26.22 10.75 -22.82
C LEU A 313 25.08 11.58 -23.45
N THR A 314 25.17 12.93 -23.44
CA THR A 314 24.18 13.80 -24.09
C THR A 314 24.13 13.59 -25.62
N GLY A 315 25.24 13.27 -26.25
CA GLY A 315 25.30 12.94 -27.67
C GLY A 315 24.60 11.61 -27.99
N THR A 316 24.80 10.60 -27.15
CA THR A 316 24.19 9.27 -27.28
C THR A 316 22.69 9.30 -26.99
N VAL A 317 22.27 10.07 -25.99
CA VAL A 317 20.86 10.30 -25.67
C VAL A 317 20.15 11.06 -26.80
N LYS A 318 20.75 12.12 -27.34
CA LYS A 318 20.21 12.85 -28.51
C LYS A 318 20.08 11.96 -29.75
N LYS A 319 21.08 11.09 -30.03
CA LYS A 319 21.01 10.13 -31.15
C LYS A 319 19.89 9.09 -30.93
N ALA A 320 19.75 8.57 -29.70
CA ALA A 320 18.70 7.60 -29.39
C ALA A 320 17.29 8.22 -29.50
N VAL A 321 17.11 9.46 -29.01
CA VAL A 321 15.83 10.19 -29.13
C VAL A 321 15.52 10.50 -30.59
N LYS A 322 16.49 10.96 -31.41
CA LYS A 322 16.28 11.16 -32.85
C LYS A 322 15.88 9.86 -33.58
N LYS A 323 16.48 8.72 -33.21
CA LYS A 323 16.16 7.43 -33.81
C LYS A 323 14.73 6.97 -33.45
N VAL A 324 14.27 7.19 -32.22
CA VAL A 324 12.91 6.86 -31.77
C VAL A 324 11.87 7.78 -32.44
N VAL A 325 12.18 9.08 -32.55
CA VAL A 325 11.29 10.06 -33.21
C VAL A 325 11.18 9.77 -34.72
N ALA A 326 12.27 9.38 -35.38
CA ALA A 326 12.25 9.03 -36.78
C ALA A 326 11.50 7.69 -37.08
N GLN A 327 11.40 6.79 -36.13
CA GLN A 327 10.68 5.54 -36.24
C GLN A 327 9.17 5.63 -35.89
N ALA A 328 8.75 6.68 -35.19
CA ALA A 328 7.39 6.78 -34.65
C ALA A 328 6.40 7.58 -35.52
N GLY A 329 6.84 8.24 -36.59
CA GLY A 329 5.99 9.12 -37.42
C GLY A 329 5.40 10.31 -36.61
N GLU A 330 5.17 11.43 -37.27
CA GLU A 330 4.80 12.69 -36.62
C GLU A 330 3.45 12.71 -35.85
N GLU A 331 2.60 11.71 -35.98
CA GLU A 331 1.23 11.71 -35.41
C GLU A 331 1.05 11.09 -34.02
N VAL A 332 2.09 10.53 -33.37
CA VAL A 332 1.96 9.81 -32.08
C VAL A 332 2.76 10.47 -30.94
N LEU A 333 3.15 11.71 -31.09
CA LEU A 333 3.99 12.44 -30.11
C LEU A 333 3.20 13.21 -29.04
N HIS A 334 2.20 12.60 -28.38
CA HIS A 334 1.69 13.13 -27.11
C HIS A 334 2.42 12.50 -25.92
N ASP A 335 3.43 13.23 -25.45
CA ASP A 335 4.01 13.49 -24.10
C ASP A 335 4.30 12.34 -23.11
N LYS A 336 3.51 11.26 -23.00
CA LYS A 336 3.72 10.22 -21.96
C LYS A 336 4.72 9.12 -22.34
N ILE A 337 4.76 8.71 -23.59
CA ILE A 337 5.64 7.61 -24.05
C ILE A 337 7.07 8.10 -24.18
N VAL A 338 7.27 9.29 -24.72
CA VAL A 338 8.60 9.91 -24.87
C VAL A 338 9.22 10.18 -23.50
N LYS A 339 8.48 10.76 -22.57
CA LYS A 339 8.95 11.00 -21.18
C LYS A 339 9.32 9.69 -20.46
N SER A 340 8.55 8.60 -20.65
CA SER A 340 8.86 7.31 -20.01
C SER A 340 10.08 6.64 -20.61
N THR A 341 10.26 6.74 -21.92
CA THR A 341 11.38 6.14 -22.65
C THR A 341 12.68 6.90 -22.40
N VAL A 342 12.64 8.24 -22.41
CA VAL A 342 13.77 9.11 -22.05
C VAL A 342 14.18 8.87 -20.60
N LYS A 343 13.22 8.75 -19.67
CA LYS A 343 13.49 8.45 -18.26
C LYS A 343 14.12 7.06 -18.05
N LYS A 344 13.73 6.05 -18.84
CA LYS A 344 14.36 4.71 -18.83
C LYS A 344 15.79 4.74 -19.35
N VAL A 345 16.04 5.45 -20.45
CA VAL A 345 17.37 5.57 -21.07
C VAL A 345 18.33 6.33 -20.14
N ILE A 346 17.89 7.44 -19.57
CA ILE A 346 18.68 8.21 -18.58
C ILE A 346 18.99 7.34 -17.36
N LYS A 347 18.02 6.62 -16.80
CA LYS A 347 18.23 5.75 -15.64
C LYS A 347 19.21 4.60 -15.91
N LYS A 348 19.21 4.06 -17.14
CA LYS A 348 20.14 2.99 -17.57
C LYS A 348 21.56 3.52 -17.77
N ALA A 349 21.69 4.74 -18.34
CA ALA A 349 22.96 5.41 -18.53
C ALA A 349 23.62 5.82 -17.20
N VAL A 350 22.85 6.41 -16.29
CA VAL A 350 23.32 6.76 -14.92
C VAL A 350 23.75 5.51 -14.14
N LYS A 351 22.98 4.43 -14.22
CA LYS A 351 23.34 3.17 -13.54
C LYS A 351 24.63 2.53 -14.08
N LYS A 352 24.89 2.71 -15.38
CA LYS A 352 26.12 2.23 -16.02
C LYS A 352 27.31 3.09 -15.60
N ALA A 353 27.18 4.43 -15.63
CA ALA A 353 28.22 5.36 -15.23
C ALA A 353 28.62 5.22 -13.74
N VAL A 354 27.63 5.02 -12.86
CA VAL A 354 27.89 4.76 -11.42
C VAL A 354 28.62 3.43 -11.22
N LYS A 355 28.28 2.39 -11.98
CA LYS A 355 28.96 1.10 -11.88
C LYS A 355 30.40 1.14 -12.37
N GLU A 356 30.66 1.91 -13.44
CA GLU A 356 32.00 2.12 -13.98
C GLU A 356 32.85 2.97 -13.01
N ALA A 357 32.29 4.05 -12.43
CA ALA A 357 33.00 4.88 -11.45
C ALA A 357 33.32 4.14 -10.15
N VAL A 358 32.47 3.21 -9.69
CA VAL A 358 32.77 2.35 -8.52
C VAL A 358 33.85 1.32 -8.82
N GLN A 359 33.86 0.73 -10.02
CA GLN A 359 34.92 -0.21 -10.43
C GLN A 359 36.29 0.46 -10.61
N ASP A 360 36.31 1.72 -11.03
CA ASP A 360 37.56 2.50 -11.16
C ASP A 360 38.10 2.97 -9.80
N SER A 361 37.21 3.19 -8.82
CA SER A 361 37.62 3.54 -7.44
C SER A 361 38.11 2.33 -6.62
N GLU A 362 37.79 1.09 -7.02
CA GLU A 362 38.30 -0.15 -6.38
C GLU A 362 39.65 -0.59 -6.98
N LYS A 363 40.12 0.07 -8.05
CA LYS A 363 41.40 -0.23 -8.71
C LYS A 363 42.50 0.83 -8.46
N ALA A 364 42.16 1.92 -7.75
CA ALA A 364 43.07 2.99 -7.33
C ALA A 364 43.35 2.86 -5.81
#